data_6caee7d09bbc5a7951e4ed6bffef3263
#
_entry.id   6caee7d09bbc5a7951e4ed6bffef3263
#
_cell.length_a   1.000
_cell.length_b   1.000
_cell.length_c   1.000
_cell.angle_alpha   90.00
_cell.angle_beta   90.00
_cell.angle_gamma   90.00
#
_symmetry.space_group_name_H-M   'P 1'
#
loop_
_entity.id
_entity.type
_entity.pdbx_description
1 polymer ?
#
loop_
_entity_poly.entity_id
_entity_poly.type
_entity_poly.pdbx_seq_one_letter_code
_entity_poly.pdbx_strand_id
1 'polypeptide(L)'
;MWSKLPSAAAALAITFASCEAFHVPPSSGSSLCIRSVAEASSSSSGSSSMPTTEVDGPTQTSYPGPVIPRVGGAMPEQRPGWFRVPAPGGKHTKYEELKSSLKELNLHTVCEEAQCPNIGECWNGGTGTIMLLGDTCTRGCKFCAVKTSQKPPEPDPFEPFHTAEAISRWGINYVVLTSVDRDDLEDGGANHFATTVELIKTAKSDMLVECLVSDFRGDYAAVDRLATSGLDVYAHNIETVRRLQPYVRDKRAGYDQSLSVLRRAKIAGEAAGVYTKTSLMLGLGETEEEILETMRDLRESGVDVLTLGQYLRPTDHHLAVVDYVTPEKFDQYARQGEALGFSYVAGGPMVRSSYKAGEFFMENMIRRGRQEEDAVAAAMAVAAGMDPNDR
;
A
#
# COMPACT_ATOMS: atom_id res chain seq x y z
N MET A 1 57.99 -21.53 -14.13
CA MET A 1 58.28 -20.15 -13.71
C MET A 1 56.97 -19.46 -13.37
N TRP A 2 56.68 -19.35 -12.09
CA TRP A 2 55.46 -18.74 -11.54
C TRP A 2 55.78 -17.28 -11.24
N SER A 3 54.98 -16.35 -11.70
CA SER A 3 55.03 -14.94 -11.25
C SER A 3 53.65 -14.54 -10.69
N LYS A 4 53.70 -14.09 -9.45
CA LYS A 4 52.60 -13.65 -8.58
C LYS A 4 51.92 -12.39 -9.11
N LEU A 5 50.60 -12.31 -9.05
CA LEU A 5 49.82 -11.09 -9.10
C LEU A 5 49.47 -10.66 -7.66
N PRO A 6 49.51 -9.39 -7.30
CA PRO A 6 49.11 -8.93 -5.98
C PRO A 6 47.62 -8.59 -5.92
N SER A 7 47.01 -8.96 -4.82
CA SER A 7 45.68 -8.59 -4.34
C SER A 7 45.69 -7.08 -3.97
N ALA A 8 44.80 -6.30 -4.61
CA ALA A 8 44.49 -4.93 -4.19
C ALA A 8 43.11 -4.92 -3.56
N ALA A 9 43.06 -4.98 -2.23
CA ALA A 9 41.87 -4.62 -1.44
C ALA A 9 41.90 -3.08 -1.28
N ALA A 10 41.04 -2.36 -2.01
CA ALA A 10 40.82 -0.95 -1.78
C ALA A 10 39.72 -0.77 -0.73
N ALA A 11 40.12 -0.44 0.49
CA ALA A 11 39.24 0.03 1.54
C ALA A 11 38.87 1.50 1.27
N LEU A 12 37.60 1.76 0.97
CA LEU A 12 37.06 3.11 0.83
C LEU A 12 36.73 3.63 2.24
N ALA A 13 37.61 4.46 2.79
CA ALA A 13 37.38 5.18 4.04
C ALA A 13 36.50 6.41 3.75
N ILE A 14 35.26 6.38 4.21
CA ILE A 14 34.38 7.55 4.18
C ILE A 14 34.62 8.33 5.47
N THR A 15 35.26 9.49 5.36
CA THR A 15 35.43 10.48 6.44
C THR A 15 34.13 11.25 6.60
N PHE A 16 33.45 11.05 7.74
CA PHE A 16 32.34 11.91 8.16
C PHE A 16 32.89 13.21 8.72
N ALA A 17 32.56 14.33 8.06
CA ALA A 17 32.75 15.66 8.62
C ALA A 17 31.62 15.91 9.64
N SER A 18 32.02 16.19 10.88
CA SER A 18 31.12 16.58 11.98
C SER A 18 30.49 17.95 11.68
N CYS A 19 29.17 18.00 11.64
CA CYS A 19 28.42 19.26 11.59
C CYS A 19 27.93 19.59 13.00
N GLU A 20 28.20 20.82 13.43
CA GLU A 20 27.95 21.33 14.78
C GLU A 20 26.44 21.42 15.11
N ALA A 21 26.13 21.16 16.37
CA ALA A 21 24.80 21.18 16.94
C ALA A 21 24.25 22.63 17.05
N PHE A 22 23.11 22.88 16.43
CA PHE A 22 22.28 24.06 16.75
C PHE A 22 21.39 23.73 17.96
N HIS A 23 21.56 24.55 18.99
CA HIS A 23 20.80 24.52 20.24
C HIS A 23 19.44 25.22 20.04
N VAL A 24 18.34 24.51 20.28
CA VAL A 24 16.98 25.08 20.32
C VAL A 24 16.49 25.04 21.77
N PRO A 25 16.02 26.15 22.35
CA PRO A 25 15.50 26.18 23.72
C PRO A 25 14.08 25.59 23.82
N PRO A 26 13.69 25.05 24.98
CA PRO A 26 12.39 24.43 25.18
C PRO A 26 11.27 25.48 25.36
N SER A 27 10.19 25.33 24.59
CA SER A 27 8.96 26.08 24.79
C SER A 27 8.02 25.37 25.77
N SER A 28 7.51 26.17 26.67
CA SER A 28 6.64 25.88 27.81
C SER A 28 5.35 25.14 27.46
N GLY A 29 4.98 24.21 28.36
CA GLY A 29 3.78 23.41 28.30
C GLY A 29 2.47 24.19 28.49
N SER A 30 1.42 23.68 27.88
CA SER A 30 0.04 23.95 28.23
C SER A 30 -0.71 22.66 28.41
N SER A 31 -1.07 22.42 29.66
CA SER A 31 -1.88 21.30 30.14
C SER A 31 -3.33 21.53 29.71
N LEU A 32 -3.92 20.64 28.93
CA LEU A 32 -5.35 20.63 28.63
C LEU A 32 -6.06 19.60 29.51
N CYS A 33 -6.86 20.14 30.41
CA CYS A 33 -7.70 19.44 31.37
C CYS A 33 -8.87 18.75 30.66
N ILE A 34 -9.00 17.45 30.81
CA ILE A 34 -10.18 16.69 30.41
C ILE A 34 -11.26 16.87 31.46
N ARG A 35 -12.37 17.50 31.10
CA ARG A 35 -13.59 17.53 31.93
C ARG A 35 -14.54 16.42 31.48
N SER A 36 -14.78 15.47 32.37
CA SER A 36 -15.90 14.54 32.35
C SER A 36 -17.21 15.30 32.61
N VAL A 37 -18.24 15.04 31.81
CA VAL A 37 -19.61 15.50 32.09
C VAL A 37 -20.42 14.24 32.41
N ALA A 38 -20.89 14.23 33.66
CA ALA A 38 -21.82 13.24 34.20
C ALA A 38 -23.26 13.64 33.92
N GLU A 39 -24.10 12.66 33.93
CA GLU A 39 -25.53 12.57 33.71
C GLU A 39 -26.39 13.64 34.45
N ALA A 40 -27.45 14.04 33.77
CA ALA A 40 -28.67 14.52 34.46
C ALA A 40 -29.91 14.06 33.68
N SER A 41 -30.64 13.15 34.29
CA SER A 41 -31.99 12.73 33.93
C SER A 41 -33.00 13.77 34.35
N SER A 42 -33.98 14.13 33.51
CA SER A 42 -35.34 14.48 33.98
C SER A 42 -36.35 14.39 32.83
N SER A 43 -37.41 13.71 33.13
CA SER A 43 -38.63 13.44 32.41
C SER A 43 -39.47 14.69 32.13
N SER A 44 -40.08 14.81 30.95
CA SER A 44 -41.42 15.34 30.80
C SER A 44 -42.08 14.89 29.49
N SER A 45 -43.24 14.32 29.63
CA SER A 45 -44.17 13.89 28.60
C SER A 45 -44.76 15.08 27.82
N GLY A 46 -44.77 14.98 26.51
CA GLY A 46 -45.49 15.89 25.63
C GLY A 46 -45.74 15.21 24.27
N SER A 47 -46.93 14.62 24.12
CA SER A 47 -47.44 14.07 22.90
C SER A 47 -47.72 15.20 21.91
N SER A 48 -47.05 15.17 20.76
CA SER A 48 -47.44 15.94 19.57
C SER A 48 -47.14 15.08 18.35
N SER A 49 -48.20 14.54 17.74
CA SER A 49 -48.16 13.83 16.49
C SER A 49 -47.86 14.78 15.35
N MET A 50 -46.67 14.62 14.73
CA MET A 50 -46.38 15.18 13.41
C MET A 50 -46.55 14.10 12.33
N PRO A 51 -47.03 14.47 11.14
CA PRO A 51 -47.25 13.51 10.06
C PRO A 51 -45.91 12.97 9.55
N THR A 52 -45.80 11.65 9.55
CA THR A 52 -44.72 10.90 8.86
C THR A 52 -44.90 11.07 7.37
N THR A 53 -44.16 11.98 6.76
CA THR A 53 -43.84 11.88 5.32
C THR A 53 -42.85 10.72 5.20
N GLU A 54 -43.33 9.61 4.71
CA GLU A 54 -42.48 8.55 4.16
C GLU A 54 -41.64 9.19 3.05
N VAL A 55 -40.39 9.46 3.34
CA VAL A 55 -39.39 9.72 2.31
C VAL A 55 -39.07 8.35 1.74
N ASP A 56 -39.64 8.04 0.58
CA ASP A 56 -39.17 6.96 -0.27
C ASP A 56 -37.67 7.21 -0.54
N GLY A 57 -36.82 6.61 0.30
CA GLY A 57 -35.41 6.50 0.01
C GLY A 57 -35.24 5.64 -1.22
N PRO A 58 -34.27 5.92 -2.10
CA PRO A 58 -34.04 5.10 -3.26
C PRO A 58 -33.86 3.66 -2.79
N THR A 59 -34.74 2.80 -3.27
CA THR A 59 -34.74 1.36 -3.09
C THR A 59 -33.33 0.87 -3.32
N GLN A 60 -32.75 0.25 -2.32
CA GLN A 60 -31.46 -0.39 -2.32
C GLN A 60 -31.39 -1.29 -3.57
N THR A 61 -30.70 -0.83 -4.62
CA THR A 61 -30.50 -1.63 -5.82
C THR A 61 -29.67 -2.85 -5.37
N SER A 62 -30.31 -4.00 -5.44
CA SER A 62 -29.62 -5.29 -5.33
C SER A 62 -28.42 -5.22 -6.26
N TYR A 63 -27.23 -5.60 -5.73
CA TYR A 63 -26.01 -5.74 -6.49
C TYR A 63 -26.35 -6.35 -7.87
N PRO A 64 -26.05 -5.71 -8.99
CA PRO A 64 -26.40 -6.25 -10.30
C PRO A 64 -25.73 -7.63 -10.41
N GLY A 65 -26.45 -8.63 -10.89
CA GLY A 65 -25.88 -9.97 -11.13
C GLY A 65 -24.61 -9.90 -11.98
N PRO A 66 -23.95 -11.02 -12.30
CA PRO A 66 -22.60 -11.04 -12.86
C PRO A 66 -22.52 -10.26 -14.17
N VAL A 67 -21.93 -9.05 -14.09
CA VAL A 67 -21.77 -8.13 -15.23
C VAL A 67 -20.31 -8.11 -15.67
N ILE A 68 -20.07 -7.95 -16.96
CA ILE A 68 -18.73 -7.73 -17.51
C ILE A 68 -18.58 -6.24 -17.80
N PRO A 69 -17.63 -5.52 -17.18
CA PRO A 69 -17.41 -4.10 -17.40
C PRO A 69 -16.90 -3.85 -18.82
N ARG A 70 -17.30 -2.71 -19.42
CA ARG A 70 -16.93 -2.34 -20.79
C ARG A 70 -16.13 -1.04 -20.80
N VAL A 71 -15.10 -0.98 -21.64
CA VAL A 71 -14.40 0.27 -21.96
C VAL A 71 -15.38 1.19 -22.68
N GLY A 72 -15.43 2.47 -22.28
CA GLY A 72 -16.34 3.47 -22.87
C GLY A 72 -17.83 3.22 -22.56
N GLY A 73 -18.15 2.26 -21.67
CA GLY A 73 -19.52 1.99 -21.26
C GLY A 73 -20.17 3.18 -20.53
N ALA A 74 -21.51 3.16 -20.44
CA ALA A 74 -22.25 4.14 -19.66
C ALA A 74 -21.85 4.08 -18.18
N MET A 75 -21.73 5.25 -17.56
CA MET A 75 -21.50 5.39 -16.12
C MET A 75 -22.86 5.45 -15.40
N PRO A 76 -22.93 5.04 -14.11
CA PRO A 76 -24.09 5.35 -13.29
C PRO A 76 -24.38 6.85 -13.31
N GLU A 77 -25.67 7.25 -13.37
CA GLU A 77 -26.10 8.63 -13.63
C GLU A 77 -25.56 9.66 -12.63
N GLN A 78 -25.33 9.25 -11.39
CA GLN A 78 -24.81 10.14 -10.34
C GLN A 78 -23.70 9.47 -9.54
N ARG A 79 -22.62 10.23 -9.36
CA ARG A 79 -21.56 9.86 -8.42
C ARG A 79 -22.05 10.18 -7.01
N PRO A 80 -22.09 9.18 -6.10
CA PRO A 80 -22.56 9.38 -4.72
C PRO A 80 -21.77 10.43 -3.95
N GLY A 81 -22.42 11.07 -2.99
CA GLY A 81 -21.84 12.17 -2.22
C GLY A 81 -20.64 11.80 -1.35
N TRP A 82 -20.50 10.51 -0.98
CA TRP A 82 -19.36 10.03 -0.18
C TRP A 82 -18.02 9.97 -0.93
N PHE A 83 -18.00 10.23 -2.24
CA PHE A 83 -16.76 10.38 -3.02
C PHE A 83 -16.20 11.81 -3.07
N ARG A 84 -16.59 12.67 -2.13
CA ARG A 84 -16.03 14.02 -2.06
C ARG A 84 -14.71 13.99 -1.32
N VAL A 85 -13.64 14.37 -2.00
CA VAL A 85 -12.31 14.57 -1.41
C VAL A 85 -12.09 16.08 -1.27
N PRO A 86 -11.60 16.57 -0.12
CA PRO A 86 -11.18 17.96 0.02
C PRO A 86 -10.08 18.26 -1.01
N ALA A 87 -10.16 19.43 -1.65
CA ALA A 87 -9.08 19.87 -2.51
C ALA A 87 -7.77 20.02 -1.70
N PRO A 88 -6.60 19.71 -2.27
CA PRO A 88 -5.32 19.97 -1.61
C PRO A 88 -5.25 21.47 -1.30
N GLY A 89 -5.11 21.82 -0.02
CA GLY A 89 -5.28 23.19 0.45
C GLY A 89 -3.96 23.92 0.73
N GLY A 90 -3.88 25.18 0.30
CA GLY A 90 -2.99 26.22 0.84
C GLY A 90 -1.56 26.26 0.27
N LYS A 91 -0.95 27.45 0.32
CA LYS A 91 0.49 27.66 0.05
C LYS A 91 1.30 27.22 1.28
N HIS A 92 2.47 26.58 1.06
CA HIS A 92 3.39 26.07 2.08
C HIS A 92 2.82 24.89 2.90
N THR A 93 2.34 23.88 2.22
CA THR A 93 1.89 22.62 2.79
C THR A 93 2.97 21.55 2.59
N LYS A 94 2.94 20.47 3.40
CA LYS A 94 3.78 19.28 3.17
C LYS A 94 3.65 18.74 1.74
N TYR A 95 2.49 18.94 1.10
CA TYR A 95 2.25 18.62 -0.30
C TYR A 95 3.26 19.33 -1.23
N GLU A 96 3.45 20.64 -1.07
CA GLU A 96 4.37 21.42 -1.92
C GLU A 96 5.84 21.06 -1.64
N GLU A 97 6.19 20.80 -0.38
CA GLU A 97 7.53 20.36 0.01
C GLU A 97 7.87 19.00 -0.61
N LEU A 98 6.97 18.04 -0.51
CA LEU A 98 7.13 16.70 -1.08
C LEU A 98 7.25 16.79 -2.61
N LYS A 99 6.38 17.56 -3.25
CA LYS A 99 6.38 17.76 -4.71
C LYS A 99 7.69 18.38 -5.20
N SER A 100 8.24 19.36 -4.48
CA SER A 100 9.53 19.99 -4.81
C SER A 100 10.66 18.97 -4.70
N SER A 101 10.74 18.24 -3.59
CA SER A 101 11.76 17.22 -3.33
C SER A 101 11.75 16.11 -4.39
N LEU A 102 10.57 15.59 -4.74
CA LEU A 102 10.44 14.57 -5.79
C LEU A 102 10.95 15.07 -7.14
N LYS A 103 10.61 16.30 -7.50
CA LYS A 103 11.05 16.92 -8.75
C LYS A 103 12.56 17.14 -8.78
N GLU A 104 13.15 17.61 -7.70
CA GLU A 104 14.61 17.86 -7.60
C GLU A 104 15.42 16.57 -7.77
N LEU A 105 14.87 15.44 -7.27
CA LEU A 105 15.52 14.13 -7.30
C LEU A 105 15.10 13.28 -8.51
N ASN A 106 14.29 13.85 -9.43
CA ASN A 106 13.73 13.15 -10.59
C ASN A 106 13.05 11.83 -10.24
N LEU A 107 12.29 11.83 -9.12
CA LEU A 107 11.53 10.67 -8.65
C LEU A 107 10.07 10.78 -9.09
N HIS A 108 9.48 9.64 -9.48
CA HIS A 108 8.09 9.52 -9.88
C HIS A 108 7.23 9.02 -8.72
N THR A 109 5.92 9.35 -8.76
CA THR A 109 4.94 8.83 -7.81
C THR A 109 3.74 8.23 -8.53
N VAL A 110 3.27 7.09 -8.04
CA VAL A 110 2.01 6.51 -8.53
C VAL A 110 0.82 7.43 -8.22
N CYS A 111 0.95 8.31 -7.24
CA CYS A 111 -0.09 9.27 -6.88
C CYS A 111 -0.39 10.26 -8.03
N GLU A 112 0.64 10.68 -8.76
CA GLU A 112 0.51 11.54 -9.95
C GLU A 112 0.17 10.71 -11.19
N GLU A 113 0.93 9.66 -11.49
CA GLU A 113 0.79 8.86 -12.71
C GLU A 113 -0.56 8.13 -12.79
N ALA A 114 -1.05 7.59 -11.68
CA ALA A 114 -2.36 6.94 -11.61
C ALA A 114 -3.51 7.92 -11.32
N GLN A 115 -3.27 9.24 -11.27
CA GLN A 115 -4.27 10.26 -10.99
C GLN A 115 -5.07 9.99 -9.72
N CYS A 116 -4.38 9.69 -8.62
CA CYS A 116 -5.00 9.27 -7.36
C CYS A 116 -5.84 10.41 -6.77
N PRO A 117 -7.13 10.19 -6.47
CA PRO A 117 -7.99 11.23 -5.89
C PRO A 117 -7.57 11.64 -4.49
N ASN A 118 -6.80 10.82 -3.76
CA ASN A 118 -6.38 11.06 -2.38
C ASN A 118 -5.05 11.81 -2.26
N ILE A 119 -4.44 12.20 -3.39
CA ILE A 119 -3.08 12.80 -3.41
C ILE A 119 -2.94 13.97 -2.44
N GLY A 120 -3.93 14.86 -2.38
CA GLY A 120 -3.91 16.02 -1.49
C GLY A 120 -3.90 15.65 -0.01
N GLU A 121 -4.69 14.66 0.39
CA GLU A 121 -4.75 14.18 1.77
C GLU A 121 -3.48 13.44 2.17
N CYS A 122 -3.03 12.49 1.34
CA CYS A 122 -1.85 11.67 1.60
C CYS A 122 -0.59 12.54 1.71
N TRP A 123 -0.34 13.40 0.73
CA TRP A 123 0.86 14.25 0.71
C TRP A 123 0.89 15.29 1.83
N ASN A 124 -0.25 15.88 2.19
CA ASN A 124 -0.35 16.74 3.37
C ASN A 124 -0.13 15.97 4.68
N GLY A 125 -0.43 14.68 4.68
CA GLY A 125 -0.10 13.76 5.78
C GLY A 125 1.38 13.35 5.83
N GLY A 126 2.17 13.70 4.80
CA GLY A 126 3.58 13.30 4.69
C GLY A 126 3.78 11.89 4.13
N THR A 127 2.77 11.32 3.45
CA THR A 127 2.82 9.99 2.86
C THR A 127 2.78 10.10 1.35
N GLY A 128 3.78 9.53 0.69
CA GLY A 128 3.85 9.40 -0.77
C GLY A 128 4.27 8.00 -1.17
N THR A 129 3.76 7.51 -2.28
CA THR A 129 4.17 6.22 -2.84
C THR A 129 5.13 6.46 -4.00
N ILE A 130 6.40 6.12 -3.80
CA ILE A 130 7.45 6.30 -4.80
C ILE A 130 7.32 5.21 -5.86
N MET A 131 7.40 5.61 -7.12
CA MET A 131 7.37 4.70 -8.25
C MET A 131 8.78 4.51 -8.80
N LEU A 132 9.26 3.29 -8.77
CA LEU A 132 10.56 2.86 -9.29
C LEU A 132 10.42 2.33 -10.73
N LEU A 133 11.54 2.20 -11.44
CA LEU A 133 11.63 1.65 -12.80
C LEU A 133 10.97 2.52 -13.88
N GLY A 134 10.78 3.81 -13.57
CA GLY A 134 10.21 4.79 -14.48
C GLY A 134 8.67 4.80 -14.51
N ASP A 135 8.10 5.55 -15.46
CA ASP A 135 6.68 5.89 -15.59
C ASP A 135 5.90 5.06 -16.61
N THR A 136 6.56 4.13 -17.31
CA THR A 136 6.00 3.45 -18.48
C THR A 136 5.91 1.94 -18.26
N CYS A 137 4.68 1.42 -18.20
CA CYS A 137 4.36 0.01 -17.97
C CYS A 137 4.40 -0.80 -19.28
N THR A 138 4.85 -2.06 -19.22
CA THR A 138 4.78 -2.99 -20.36
C THR A 138 3.40 -3.63 -20.56
N ARG A 139 2.51 -3.52 -19.56
CA ARG A 139 1.16 -4.12 -19.56
C ARG A 139 0.06 -3.08 -19.72
N GLY A 140 -1.07 -3.49 -20.32
CA GLY A 140 -2.22 -2.64 -20.61
C GLY A 140 -3.47 -3.02 -19.83
N CYS A 141 -3.43 -2.97 -18.49
CA CYS A 141 -4.61 -3.19 -17.65
C CYS A 141 -5.65 -2.12 -17.91
N LYS A 142 -6.91 -2.54 -18.16
CA LYS A 142 -7.96 -1.61 -18.64
C LYS A 142 -8.53 -0.66 -17.56
N PHE A 143 -8.12 -0.83 -16.34
CA PHE A 143 -8.46 0.07 -15.22
C PHE A 143 -7.40 1.14 -14.95
N CYS A 144 -6.17 0.94 -15.44
CA CYS A 144 -4.99 1.70 -15.05
C CYS A 144 -4.70 2.85 -16.03
N ALA A 145 -4.44 4.05 -15.48
CA ALA A 145 -4.13 5.25 -16.26
C ALA A 145 -2.64 5.43 -16.60
N VAL A 146 -1.78 4.54 -16.06
CA VAL A 146 -0.33 4.61 -16.29
C VAL A 146 -0.02 4.41 -17.78
N LYS A 147 0.93 5.20 -18.27
CA LYS A 147 1.42 5.14 -19.65
C LYS A 147 1.94 3.74 -20.00
N THR A 148 1.65 3.26 -21.19
CA THR A 148 2.02 1.93 -21.63
C THR A 148 2.90 1.92 -22.87
N SER A 149 3.94 1.09 -22.88
CA SER A 149 4.77 0.84 -24.05
C SER A 149 5.40 -0.56 -23.93
N GLN A 150 5.54 -1.26 -25.05
CA GLN A 150 6.31 -2.53 -25.08
C GLN A 150 7.82 -2.32 -25.01
N LYS A 151 8.27 -1.07 -25.19
CA LYS A 151 9.67 -0.66 -25.12
C LYS A 151 9.77 0.58 -24.25
N PRO A 152 9.65 0.45 -22.92
CA PRO A 152 9.85 1.56 -22.00
C PRO A 152 11.32 1.98 -22.01
N PRO A 153 11.66 3.20 -21.56
CA PRO A 153 13.05 3.60 -21.33
C PRO A 153 13.77 2.65 -20.38
N GLU A 154 15.08 2.55 -20.50
CA GLU A 154 15.88 1.81 -19.54
C GLU A 154 15.76 2.44 -18.15
N PRO A 155 15.72 1.64 -17.06
CA PRO A 155 15.73 2.17 -15.71
C PRO A 155 17.03 2.92 -15.41
N ASP A 156 16.94 3.99 -14.63
CA ASP A 156 18.14 4.68 -14.12
C ASP A 156 18.86 3.76 -13.12
N PRO A 157 20.11 3.35 -13.37
CA PRO A 157 20.86 2.48 -12.46
C PRO A 157 21.15 3.14 -11.11
N PHE A 158 21.05 4.48 -11.00
CA PHE A 158 21.26 5.23 -9.76
C PHE A 158 19.95 5.50 -9.00
N GLU A 159 18.78 5.18 -9.57
CA GLU A 159 17.49 5.38 -8.92
C GLU A 159 17.42 4.75 -7.52
N PRO A 160 17.93 3.52 -7.25
CA PRO A 160 17.95 2.95 -5.90
C PRO A 160 18.69 3.81 -4.88
N PHE A 161 19.83 4.38 -5.29
CA PHE A 161 20.63 5.25 -4.42
C PHE A 161 19.92 6.60 -4.17
N HIS A 162 19.42 7.24 -5.22
CA HIS A 162 18.70 8.52 -5.11
C HIS A 162 17.44 8.38 -4.27
N THR A 163 16.74 7.27 -4.43
CA THR A 163 15.53 6.96 -3.63
C THR A 163 15.86 6.77 -2.16
N ALA A 164 16.89 5.99 -1.84
CA ALA A 164 17.32 5.79 -0.46
C ALA A 164 17.80 7.09 0.19
N GLU A 165 18.56 7.92 -0.55
CA GLU A 165 19.00 9.25 -0.10
C GLU A 165 17.79 10.16 0.21
N ALA A 166 16.81 10.22 -0.69
CA ALA A 166 15.60 11.01 -0.50
C ALA A 166 14.85 10.60 0.77
N ILE A 167 14.55 9.30 0.89
CA ILE A 167 13.79 8.74 2.01
C ILE A 167 14.50 8.95 3.34
N SER A 168 15.83 8.84 3.37
CA SER A 168 16.62 9.06 4.60
C SER A 168 16.46 10.46 5.17
N ARG A 169 16.23 11.46 4.30
CA ARG A 169 16.01 12.86 4.67
C ARG A 169 14.57 13.17 5.08
N TRP A 170 13.62 12.33 4.69
CA TRP A 170 12.23 12.51 5.06
C TRP A 170 11.99 12.05 6.50
N GLY A 171 11.33 12.85 7.30
CA GLY A 171 10.98 12.55 8.69
C GLY A 171 9.81 11.56 8.81
N ILE A 172 9.84 10.48 8.01
CA ILE A 172 8.82 9.43 7.99
C ILE A 172 9.40 8.12 8.54
N ASN A 173 8.54 7.23 9.00
CA ASN A 173 8.89 5.92 9.53
C ASN A 173 8.34 4.75 8.71
N TYR A 174 7.56 5.05 7.68
CA TYR A 174 6.96 4.08 6.78
C TYR A 174 6.99 4.64 5.35
N VAL A 175 7.42 3.82 4.40
CA VAL A 175 7.46 4.19 2.98
C VAL A 175 6.87 3.07 2.14
N VAL A 176 6.14 3.45 1.10
CA VAL A 176 5.65 2.54 0.07
C VAL A 176 6.44 2.77 -1.21
N LEU A 177 7.07 1.72 -1.70
CA LEU A 177 7.70 1.64 -3.00
C LEU A 177 6.78 0.87 -3.94
N THR A 178 6.57 1.36 -5.14
CA THR A 178 5.81 0.64 -6.17
C THR A 178 6.51 0.74 -7.51
N SER A 179 6.00 0.07 -8.52
CA SER A 179 6.48 0.20 -9.90
C SER A 179 5.40 -0.08 -10.92
N VAL A 180 5.78 0.14 -12.16
CA VAL A 180 5.13 -0.40 -13.36
C VAL A 180 5.56 -1.86 -13.56
N ASP A 181 4.82 -2.62 -14.39
CA ASP A 181 5.32 -3.92 -14.88
C ASP A 181 6.43 -3.69 -15.92
N ARG A 182 7.53 -4.41 -15.75
CA ARG A 182 8.71 -4.37 -16.60
C ARG A 182 9.03 -5.77 -17.14
N ASP A 183 8.08 -6.30 -17.96
CA ASP A 183 8.26 -7.63 -18.59
C ASP A 183 9.42 -7.66 -19.60
N ASP A 184 9.98 -6.51 -19.94
CA ASP A 184 11.18 -6.33 -20.76
C ASP A 184 12.48 -6.61 -20.00
N LEU A 185 12.48 -6.55 -18.67
CA LEU A 185 13.61 -6.90 -17.82
C LEU A 185 13.58 -8.39 -17.47
N GLU A 186 14.76 -9.01 -17.37
CA GLU A 186 14.89 -10.45 -17.12
C GLU A 186 14.22 -10.88 -15.81
N ASP A 187 14.44 -10.14 -14.74
CA ASP A 187 13.89 -10.37 -13.40
C ASP A 187 12.64 -9.52 -13.10
N GLY A 188 12.07 -8.83 -14.09
CA GLY A 188 10.95 -7.92 -13.90
C GLY A 188 11.24 -6.70 -13.00
N GLY A 189 12.52 -6.44 -12.70
CA GLY A 189 12.98 -5.37 -11.83
C GLY A 189 13.11 -5.74 -10.35
N ALA A 190 13.02 -7.02 -10.00
CA ALA A 190 13.09 -7.48 -8.61
C ALA A 190 14.40 -7.11 -7.92
N ASN A 191 15.54 -7.21 -8.60
CA ASN A 191 16.82 -6.84 -8.02
C ASN A 191 16.96 -5.33 -7.80
N HIS A 192 16.37 -4.52 -8.68
CA HIS A 192 16.33 -3.06 -8.53
C HIS A 192 15.56 -2.66 -7.25
N PHE A 193 14.40 -3.29 -7.01
CA PHE A 193 13.65 -3.13 -5.76
C PHE A 193 14.43 -3.58 -4.53
N ALA A 194 14.96 -4.80 -4.57
CA ALA A 194 15.70 -5.37 -3.46
C ALA A 194 16.92 -4.50 -3.08
N THR A 195 17.66 -4.01 -4.07
CA THR A 195 18.76 -3.07 -3.85
C THR A 195 18.29 -1.76 -3.22
N THR A 196 17.14 -1.23 -3.67
CA THR A 196 16.55 -0.02 -3.06
C THR A 196 16.21 -0.24 -1.59
N VAL A 197 15.58 -1.37 -1.26
CA VAL A 197 15.24 -1.73 0.13
C VAL A 197 16.51 -1.85 0.98
N GLU A 198 17.52 -2.57 0.52
CA GLU A 198 18.79 -2.76 1.22
C GLU A 198 19.51 -1.43 1.51
N LEU A 199 19.50 -0.51 0.54
CA LEU A 199 20.07 0.84 0.71
C LEU A 199 19.27 1.67 1.71
N ILE A 200 17.93 1.62 1.67
CA ILE A 200 17.07 2.29 2.66
C ILE A 200 17.35 1.75 4.07
N LYS A 201 17.36 0.42 4.24
CA LYS A 201 17.63 -0.22 5.53
C LYS A 201 19.04 0.06 6.05
N THR A 202 20.01 0.23 5.16
CA THR A 202 21.37 0.64 5.52
C THR A 202 21.42 2.09 6.00
N ALA A 203 20.69 2.99 5.34
CA ALA A 203 20.65 4.41 5.70
C ALA A 203 19.75 4.67 6.94
N LYS A 204 18.68 3.90 7.11
CA LYS A 204 17.72 4.04 8.20
C LYS A 204 17.11 2.68 8.54
N SER A 205 17.74 1.95 9.45
CA SER A 205 17.41 0.56 9.79
C SER A 205 16.01 0.38 10.39
N ASP A 206 15.46 1.41 11.03
CA ASP A 206 14.13 1.43 11.65
C ASP A 206 13.01 1.82 10.66
N MET A 207 13.34 2.18 9.42
CA MET A 207 12.37 2.47 8.38
C MET A 207 11.58 1.22 8.02
N LEU A 208 10.26 1.30 8.06
CA LEU A 208 9.40 0.25 7.54
C LEU A 208 9.20 0.44 6.03
N VAL A 209 9.42 -0.63 5.26
CA VAL A 209 9.37 -0.60 3.81
C VAL A 209 8.32 -1.57 3.29
N GLU A 210 7.30 -1.05 2.64
CA GLU A 210 6.33 -1.81 1.85
C GLU A 210 6.74 -1.76 0.37
N CYS A 211 6.79 -2.91 -0.31
CA CYS A 211 6.97 -2.96 -1.76
C CYS A 211 5.70 -3.49 -2.42
N LEU A 212 4.99 -2.61 -3.15
CA LEU A 212 3.87 -2.96 -4.01
C LEU A 212 4.38 -3.25 -5.42
N VAL A 213 4.44 -4.52 -5.77
CA VAL A 213 5.16 -4.99 -6.96
C VAL A 213 4.29 -5.76 -7.94
N SER A 214 4.83 -5.95 -9.13
CA SER A 214 4.25 -6.82 -10.17
C SER A 214 4.27 -8.30 -9.73
N ASP A 215 3.72 -9.16 -10.58
CA ASP A 215 3.79 -10.61 -10.37
C ASP A 215 5.11 -11.25 -10.87
N PHE A 216 6.06 -10.43 -11.34
CA PHE A 216 7.33 -10.88 -11.93
C PHE A 216 7.17 -12.04 -12.92
N ARG A 217 6.04 -12.09 -13.66
CA ARG A 217 5.67 -13.18 -14.57
C ARG A 217 5.61 -14.56 -13.89
N GLY A 218 5.44 -14.60 -12.56
CA GLY A 218 5.46 -15.83 -11.76
C GLY A 218 6.87 -16.37 -11.49
N ASP A 219 7.92 -15.58 -11.70
CA ASP A 219 9.30 -15.98 -11.40
C ASP A 219 9.53 -15.98 -9.88
N TYR A 220 9.63 -17.18 -9.30
CA TYR A 220 9.84 -17.35 -7.87
C TYR A 220 11.23 -16.89 -7.40
N ALA A 221 12.26 -16.92 -8.27
CA ALA A 221 13.56 -16.42 -7.90
C ALA A 221 13.53 -14.88 -7.69
N ALA A 222 12.81 -14.18 -8.55
CA ALA A 222 12.55 -12.74 -8.41
C ALA A 222 11.74 -12.42 -7.13
N VAL A 223 10.70 -13.20 -6.84
CA VAL A 223 9.92 -13.07 -5.60
C VAL A 223 10.79 -13.28 -4.37
N ASP A 224 11.59 -14.35 -4.34
CA ASP A 224 12.48 -14.67 -3.21
C ASP A 224 13.52 -13.58 -2.99
N ARG A 225 14.14 -13.08 -4.07
CA ARG A 225 15.12 -11.99 -4.01
C ARG A 225 14.58 -10.76 -3.31
N LEU A 226 13.34 -10.40 -3.62
CA LEU A 226 12.70 -9.25 -2.98
C LEU A 226 12.23 -9.58 -1.56
N ALA A 227 11.57 -10.72 -1.35
CA ALA A 227 11.03 -11.09 -0.04
C ALA A 227 12.11 -11.23 1.05
N THR A 228 13.37 -11.50 0.66
CA THR A 228 14.53 -11.62 1.56
C THR A 228 15.41 -10.37 1.61
N SER A 229 15.02 -9.26 0.99
CA SER A 229 15.81 -8.01 0.95
C SER A 229 15.78 -7.18 2.23
N GLY A 230 14.99 -7.57 3.23
CA GLY A 230 14.76 -6.82 4.46
C GLY A 230 13.54 -5.90 4.43
N LEU A 231 12.67 -6.04 3.42
CA LEU A 231 11.36 -5.35 3.40
C LEU A 231 10.47 -5.87 4.54
N ASP A 232 9.51 -5.06 4.95
CA ASP A 232 8.57 -5.40 6.02
C ASP A 232 7.23 -5.90 5.48
N VAL A 233 6.82 -5.38 4.31
CA VAL A 233 5.55 -5.76 3.66
C VAL A 233 5.78 -6.04 2.18
N TYR A 234 5.44 -7.27 1.76
CA TYR A 234 5.35 -7.64 0.36
C TYR A 234 3.92 -7.48 -0.12
N ALA A 235 3.67 -6.53 -1.00
CA ALA A 235 2.35 -6.26 -1.54
C ALA A 235 2.29 -6.59 -3.04
N HIS A 236 1.24 -7.30 -3.44
CA HIS A 236 0.89 -7.54 -4.84
C HIS A 236 -0.63 -7.57 -4.98
N ASN A 237 -1.17 -6.73 -5.85
CA ASN A 237 -2.60 -6.58 -6.00
C ASN A 237 -3.23 -7.68 -6.86
N ILE A 238 -4.28 -8.34 -6.36
CA ILE A 238 -5.12 -9.25 -7.14
C ILE A 238 -6.06 -8.50 -8.09
N GLU A 239 -6.38 -7.25 -7.77
CA GLU A 239 -7.16 -6.24 -8.48
C GLU A 239 -8.65 -6.57 -8.63
N THR A 240 -9.03 -7.77 -9.00
CA THR A 240 -10.44 -8.17 -9.20
C THR A 240 -10.63 -9.67 -9.02
N VAL A 241 -11.89 -10.10 -8.97
CA VAL A 241 -12.28 -11.52 -8.83
C VAL A 241 -11.90 -12.35 -10.05
N ARG A 242 -11.79 -13.68 -9.89
CA ARG A 242 -11.33 -14.63 -10.92
C ARG A 242 -12.02 -14.45 -12.28
N ARG A 243 -13.34 -14.35 -12.30
CA ARG A 243 -14.13 -14.20 -13.54
C ARG A 243 -13.79 -12.94 -14.33
N LEU A 244 -13.47 -11.84 -13.63
CA LEU A 244 -13.22 -10.53 -14.24
C LEU A 244 -11.79 -10.30 -14.66
N GLN A 245 -10.82 -11.14 -14.23
CA GLN A 245 -9.39 -10.98 -14.57
C GLN A 245 -9.14 -10.73 -16.07
N PRO A 246 -9.64 -11.52 -17.02
CA PRO A 246 -9.34 -11.35 -18.45
C PRO A 246 -9.94 -10.07 -19.06
N TYR A 247 -10.90 -9.45 -18.38
CA TYR A 247 -11.56 -8.22 -18.83
C TYR A 247 -10.96 -6.96 -18.20
N VAL A 248 -10.36 -7.08 -17.03
CA VAL A 248 -9.89 -5.96 -16.20
C VAL A 248 -8.37 -5.80 -16.30
N ARG A 249 -7.62 -6.91 -16.15
CA ARG A 249 -6.15 -6.92 -16.19
C ARG A 249 -5.60 -7.22 -17.58
N ASP A 250 -4.31 -6.96 -17.77
CA ASP A 250 -3.57 -7.45 -18.93
C ASP A 250 -3.56 -8.99 -18.93
N LYS A 251 -3.57 -9.59 -20.12
CA LYS A 251 -3.61 -11.06 -20.29
C LYS A 251 -2.44 -11.81 -19.66
N ARG A 252 -1.33 -11.12 -19.37
CA ARG A 252 -0.14 -11.67 -18.69
C ARG A 252 -0.28 -11.70 -17.18
N ALA A 253 -1.26 -10.97 -16.63
CA ALA A 253 -1.57 -10.95 -15.21
C ALA A 253 -2.70 -11.95 -14.93
N GLY A 254 -2.36 -13.08 -14.34
CA GLY A 254 -3.31 -14.15 -14.04
C GLY A 254 -3.73 -14.18 -12.57
N TYR A 255 -4.97 -14.62 -12.29
CA TYR A 255 -5.49 -14.78 -10.94
C TYR A 255 -4.64 -15.77 -10.12
N ASP A 256 -4.46 -16.99 -10.64
CA ASP A 256 -3.68 -18.03 -9.98
C ASP A 256 -2.20 -17.68 -9.87
N GLN A 257 -1.66 -16.94 -10.86
CA GLN A 257 -0.30 -16.42 -10.81
C GLN A 257 -0.14 -15.43 -9.66
N SER A 258 -1.09 -14.50 -9.46
CA SER A 258 -1.06 -13.55 -8.35
C SER A 258 -1.13 -14.26 -6.99
N LEU A 259 -2.01 -15.27 -6.84
CA LEU A 259 -2.07 -16.09 -5.62
C LEU A 259 -0.76 -16.85 -5.37
N SER A 260 -0.14 -17.41 -6.42
CA SER A 260 1.11 -18.15 -6.31
C SER A 260 2.28 -17.25 -5.89
N VAL A 261 2.35 -16.04 -6.41
CA VAL A 261 3.35 -15.02 -6.04
C VAL A 261 3.20 -14.60 -4.58
N LEU A 262 1.98 -14.30 -4.14
CA LEU A 262 1.71 -13.94 -2.74
C LEU A 262 2.06 -15.09 -1.78
N ARG A 263 1.68 -16.32 -2.12
CA ARG A 263 2.05 -17.52 -1.35
C ARG A 263 3.57 -17.71 -1.29
N ARG A 264 4.27 -17.54 -2.42
CA ARG A 264 5.73 -17.64 -2.46
C ARG A 264 6.40 -16.58 -1.60
N ALA A 265 5.94 -15.34 -1.69
CA ALA A 265 6.45 -14.23 -0.88
C ALA A 265 6.25 -14.48 0.61
N LYS A 266 5.08 -15.03 1.03
CA LYS A 266 4.84 -15.42 2.42
C LYS A 266 5.83 -16.46 2.92
N ILE A 267 6.06 -17.52 2.13
CA ILE A 267 7.01 -18.59 2.48
C ILE A 267 8.44 -18.05 2.55
N ALA A 268 8.88 -17.28 1.53
CA ALA A 268 10.24 -16.76 1.47
C ALA A 268 10.55 -15.72 2.56
N GLY A 269 9.55 -14.91 2.94
CA GLY A 269 9.68 -13.87 3.96
C GLY A 269 9.36 -14.33 5.39
N GLU A 270 8.97 -15.61 5.60
CA GLU A 270 8.50 -16.10 6.91
C GLU A 270 9.52 -15.90 8.01
N ALA A 271 10.78 -16.27 7.77
CA ALA A 271 11.87 -16.14 8.74
C ALA A 271 12.20 -14.68 9.13
N ALA A 272 11.85 -13.72 8.28
CA ALA A 272 12.03 -12.29 8.51
C ALA A 272 10.76 -11.58 9.01
N GLY A 273 9.68 -12.32 9.27
CA GLY A 273 8.40 -11.76 9.73
C GLY A 273 7.73 -10.86 8.69
N VAL A 274 7.91 -11.12 7.39
CA VAL A 274 7.33 -10.32 6.30
C VAL A 274 5.82 -10.50 6.25
N TYR A 275 5.09 -9.39 6.26
CA TYR A 275 3.65 -9.38 6.02
C TYR A 275 3.35 -9.37 4.53
N THR A 276 2.31 -10.10 4.13
CA THR A 276 1.81 -10.10 2.76
C THR A 276 0.53 -9.30 2.65
N LYS A 277 0.42 -8.48 1.61
CA LYS A 277 -0.69 -7.56 1.41
C LYS A 277 -1.21 -7.60 -0.02
N THR A 278 -2.52 -7.44 -0.19
CA THR A 278 -3.16 -7.36 -1.50
C THR A 278 -4.30 -6.34 -1.51
N SER A 279 -4.74 -5.97 -2.71
CA SER A 279 -5.87 -5.08 -2.92
C SER A 279 -6.86 -5.66 -3.92
N LEU A 280 -8.14 -5.45 -3.65
CA LEU A 280 -9.26 -5.80 -4.52
C LEU A 280 -10.10 -4.55 -4.78
N MET A 281 -10.30 -4.20 -6.04
CA MET A 281 -11.22 -3.14 -6.45
C MET A 281 -12.63 -3.69 -6.58
N LEU A 282 -13.62 -2.94 -6.07
CA LEU A 282 -15.04 -3.26 -6.15
C LEU A 282 -15.78 -2.28 -7.06
N GLY A 283 -16.90 -2.73 -7.64
CA GLY A 283 -17.73 -1.93 -8.53
C GLY A 283 -17.45 -2.16 -10.02
N LEU A 284 -16.78 -3.27 -10.35
CA LEU A 284 -16.51 -3.72 -11.72
C LEU A 284 -17.50 -4.80 -12.21
N GLY A 285 -18.48 -5.20 -11.37
CA GLY A 285 -19.50 -6.20 -11.71
C GLY A 285 -19.25 -7.59 -11.13
N GLU A 286 -18.42 -7.66 -10.09
CA GLU A 286 -18.27 -8.84 -9.21
C GLU A 286 -19.55 -9.10 -8.41
N THR A 287 -19.76 -10.33 -7.99
CA THR A 287 -20.82 -10.68 -7.04
C THR A 287 -20.26 -10.80 -5.62
N GLU A 288 -21.14 -10.81 -4.62
CA GLU A 288 -20.75 -10.99 -3.22
C GLU A 288 -20.05 -12.35 -2.99
N GLU A 289 -20.56 -13.40 -3.63
CA GLU A 289 -20.01 -14.74 -3.55
C GLU A 289 -18.59 -14.80 -4.12
N GLU A 290 -18.35 -14.12 -5.26
CA GLU A 290 -17.03 -14.04 -5.89
C GLU A 290 -16.03 -13.26 -5.04
N ILE A 291 -16.48 -12.20 -4.36
CA ILE A 291 -15.63 -11.44 -3.42
C ILE A 291 -15.22 -12.33 -2.25
N LEU A 292 -16.18 -13.04 -1.65
CA LEU A 292 -15.92 -13.94 -0.52
C LEU A 292 -15.07 -15.16 -0.92
N GLU A 293 -15.26 -15.70 -2.13
CA GLU A 293 -14.40 -16.74 -2.68
C GLU A 293 -12.96 -16.23 -2.83
N THR A 294 -12.79 -15.04 -3.42
CA THR A 294 -11.47 -14.40 -3.56
C THR A 294 -10.81 -14.18 -2.19
N MET A 295 -11.55 -13.77 -1.17
CA MET A 295 -11.01 -13.64 0.19
C MET A 295 -10.52 -14.98 0.75
N ARG A 296 -11.24 -16.08 0.53
CA ARG A 296 -10.81 -17.42 0.97
C ARG A 296 -9.53 -17.85 0.24
N ASP A 297 -9.50 -17.71 -1.09
CA ASP A 297 -8.32 -18.04 -1.91
C ASP A 297 -7.07 -17.26 -1.45
N LEU A 298 -7.24 -15.99 -1.10
CA LEU A 298 -6.18 -15.14 -0.56
C LEU A 298 -5.69 -15.62 0.81
N ARG A 299 -6.61 -15.99 1.73
CA ARG A 299 -6.23 -16.55 3.04
C ARG A 299 -5.51 -17.88 2.91
N GLU A 300 -5.98 -18.76 2.04
CA GLU A 300 -5.29 -20.04 1.72
C GLU A 300 -3.91 -19.83 1.12
N SER A 301 -3.68 -18.67 0.48
CA SER A 301 -2.38 -18.25 -0.03
C SER A 301 -1.50 -17.56 1.02
N GLY A 302 -1.99 -17.41 2.28
CA GLY A 302 -1.23 -16.83 3.38
C GLY A 302 -1.20 -15.31 3.41
N VAL A 303 -2.15 -14.63 2.73
CA VAL A 303 -2.21 -13.16 2.73
C VAL A 303 -2.66 -12.65 4.10
N ASP A 304 -1.91 -11.72 4.68
CA ASP A 304 -2.17 -11.18 6.02
C ASP A 304 -3.11 -9.98 5.97
N VAL A 305 -2.98 -9.12 4.94
CA VAL A 305 -3.69 -7.84 4.86
C VAL A 305 -4.40 -7.67 3.54
N LEU A 306 -5.66 -7.26 3.60
CA LEU A 306 -6.50 -6.99 2.44
C LEU A 306 -6.98 -5.54 2.44
N THR A 307 -6.90 -4.87 1.30
CA THR A 307 -7.56 -3.58 1.09
C THR A 307 -8.68 -3.70 0.06
N LEU A 308 -9.84 -3.12 0.37
CA LEU A 308 -11.02 -3.09 -0.49
C LEU A 308 -11.35 -1.65 -0.84
N GLY A 309 -11.26 -1.29 -2.10
CA GLY A 309 -11.52 0.07 -2.57
C GLY A 309 -12.47 0.12 -3.75
N GLN A 310 -13.21 1.21 -3.91
CA GLN A 310 -14.05 1.41 -5.09
C GLN A 310 -13.19 1.65 -6.32
N TYR A 311 -13.47 0.95 -7.41
CA TYR A 311 -12.97 1.31 -8.73
C TYR A 311 -13.51 2.68 -9.14
N LEU A 312 -12.61 3.59 -9.49
CA LEU A 312 -12.96 4.90 -10.06
C LEU A 312 -12.35 5.01 -11.44
N ARG A 313 -13.20 5.24 -12.45
CA ARG A 313 -12.80 5.35 -13.84
C ARG A 313 -11.89 6.57 -14.05
N PRO A 314 -10.62 6.39 -14.48
CA PRO A 314 -9.71 7.53 -14.68
C PRO A 314 -10.13 8.42 -15.86
N THR A 315 -10.40 7.83 -17.01
CA THR A 315 -10.83 8.55 -18.24
C THR A 315 -11.85 7.73 -19.01
N ASP A 316 -12.44 8.32 -20.05
CA ASP A 316 -13.44 7.66 -20.90
C ASP A 316 -12.90 6.48 -21.71
N HIS A 317 -11.59 6.31 -21.77
CA HIS A 317 -10.92 5.18 -22.42
C HIS A 317 -10.72 3.96 -21.50
N HIS A 318 -11.17 4.04 -20.24
CA HIS A 318 -11.09 2.96 -19.25
C HIS A 318 -12.44 2.27 -19.05
N LEU A 319 -12.43 1.21 -18.23
CA LEU A 319 -13.65 0.47 -17.89
C LEU A 319 -14.68 1.38 -17.23
N ALA A 320 -15.95 1.23 -17.58
CA ALA A 320 -17.02 1.89 -16.85
C ALA A 320 -17.16 1.31 -15.44
N VAL A 321 -17.52 2.15 -14.48
CA VAL A 321 -17.99 1.69 -13.16
C VAL A 321 -19.35 1.02 -13.39
N VAL A 322 -19.51 -0.20 -12.88
CA VAL A 322 -20.79 -0.93 -12.95
C VAL A 322 -21.69 -0.50 -11.80
N ASP A 323 -21.10 -0.39 -10.59
CA ASP A 323 -21.85 0.03 -9.41
C ASP A 323 -20.95 0.81 -8.43
N TYR A 324 -21.58 1.65 -7.60
CA TYR A 324 -20.93 2.35 -6.49
C TYR A 324 -21.30 1.65 -5.18
N VAL A 325 -20.34 0.86 -4.65
CA VAL A 325 -20.50 0.13 -3.39
C VAL A 325 -20.60 1.11 -2.21
N THR A 326 -21.58 0.91 -1.34
CA THR A 326 -21.81 1.80 -0.21
C THR A 326 -20.76 1.62 0.90
N PRO A 327 -20.50 2.63 1.75
CA PRO A 327 -19.59 2.52 2.87
C PRO A 327 -19.95 1.34 3.80
N GLU A 328 -21.23 1.16 4.08
CA GLU A 328 -21.73 0.08 4.96
C GLU A 328 -21.42 -1.31 4.40
N LYS A 329 -21.44 -1.45 3.06
CA LYS A 329 -21.09 -2.70 2.40
C LYS A 329 -19.59 -2.98 2.47
N PHE A 330 -18.75 -1.95 2.35
CA PHE A 330 -17.31 -2.06 2.61
C PHE A 330 -17.04 -2.50 4.05
N ASP A 331 -17.73 -1.92 5.04
CA ASP A 331 -17.62 -2.31 6.45
C ASP A 331 -18.06 -3.76 6.67
N GLN A 332 -19.09 -4.21 5.95
CA GLN A 332 -19.54 -5.61 6.00
C GLN A 332 -18.44 -6.55 5.47
N TYR A 333 -17.84 -6.25 4.31
CA TYR A 333 -16.75 -7.04 3.75
C TYR A 333 -15.50 -7.03 4.63
N ALA A 334 -15.19 -5.90 5.27
CA ALA A 334 -14.06 -5.82 6.20
C ALA A 334 -14.25 -6.80 7.37
N ARG A 335 -15.43 -6.78 8.02
CA ARG A 335 -15.74 -7.72 9.11
C ARG A 335 -15.73 -9.19 8.65
N GLN A 336 -16.22 -9.49 7.44
CA GLN A 336 -16.17 -10.83 6.87
C GLN A 336 -14.73 -11.29 6.62
N GLY A 337 -13.87 -10.41 6.13
CA GLY A 337 -12.46 -10.71 5.95
C GLY A 337 -11.72 -10.96 7.27
N GLU A 338 -11.98 -10.14 8.29
CA GLU A 338 -11.45 -10.37 9.64
C GLU A 338 -11.89 -11.71 10.21
N ALA A 339 -13.16 -12.08 10.01
CA ALA A 339 -13.70 -13.39 10.42
C ALA A 339 -13.07 -14.56 9.64
N LEU A 340 -12.58 -14.35 8.43
CA LEU A 340 -11.79 -15.32 7.65
C LEU A 340 -10.32 -15.43 8.11
N GLY A 341 -9.89 -14.57 9.04
CA GLY A 341 -8.55 -14.61 9.64
C GLY A 341 -7.52 -13.71 8.98
N PHE A 342 -7.92 -12.69 8.21
CA PHE A 342 -6.99 -11.62 7.86
C PHE A 342 -6.58 -10.87 9.13
N SER A 343 -5.30 -10.52 9.25
CA SER A 343 -4.80 -9.71 10.36
C SER A 343 -5.36 -8.29 10.34
N TYR A 344 -5.70 -7.80 9.13
CA TYR A 344 -6.37 -6.52 8.94
C TYR A 344 -7.06 -6.45 7.57
N VAL A 345 -8.24 -5.85 7.54
CA VAL A 345 -8.96 -5.52 6.31
C VAL A 345 -9.36 -4.04 6.32
N ALA A 346 -8.77 -3.27 5.42
CA ALA A 346 -9.19 -1.89 5.20
C ALA A 346 -10.25 -1.86 4.09
N GLY A 347 -11.48 -1.47 4.42
CA GLY A 347 -12.58 -1.34 3.46
C GLY A 347 -13.09 0.10 3.39
N GLY A 348 -13.35 0.60 2.17
CA GLY A 348 -13.99 1.91 2.01
C GLY A 348 -13.92 2.47 0.60
N PRO A 349 -14.86 3.35 0.22
CA PRO A 349 -14.94 3.92 -1.14
C PRO A 349 -13.66 4.60 -1.60
N MET A 350 -12.94 5.23 -0.69
CA MET A 350 -11.70 5.98 -0.98
C MET A 350 -10.43 5.20 -0.61
N VAL A 351 -10.54 3.97 -0.08
CA VAL A 351 -9.39 3.11 0.22
C VAL A 351 -8.64 2.75 -1.07
N ARG A 352 -7.32 2.75 -0.99
CA ARG A 352 -6.38 2.34 -2.04
C ARG A 352 -5.34 1.41 -1.43
N SER A 353 -4.59 0.69 -2.26
CA SER A 353 -3.53 -0.22 -1.81
C SER A 353 -2.50 0.47 -0.90
N SER A 354 -2.23 1.75 -1.11
CA SER A 354 -1.30 2.57 -0.31
C SER A 354 -2.04 3.74 0.35
N TYR A 355 -3.16 3.49 1.04
CA TYR A 355 -3.92 4.55 1.72
C TYR A 355 -3.44 4.76 3.15
N LYS A 356 -3.24 6.02 3.55
CA LYS A 356 -2.68 6.48 4.83
C LYS A 356 -3.19 5.75 6.09
N ALA A 357 -4.49 5.48 6.18
CA ALA A 357 -5.06 4.77 7.33
C ALA A 357 -4.53 3.34 7.44
N GLY A 358 -4.32 2.66 6.29
CA GLY A 358 -3.71 1.33 6.23
C GLY A 358 -2.24 1.35 6.65
N GLU A 359 -1.49 2.37 6.25
CA GLU A 359 -0.07 2.52 6.59
C GLU A 359 0.14 2.69 8.10
N PHE A 360 -0.66 3.56 8.75
CA PHE A 360 -0.59 3.76 10.20
C PHE A 360 -0.93 2.47 10.99
N PHE A 361 -1.91 1.72 10.51
CA PHE A 361 -2.25 0.44 11.13
C PHE A 361 -1.12 -0.58 10.93
N MET A 362 -0.57 -0.67 9.70
CA MET A 362 0.56 -1.55 9.38
C MET A 362 1.78 -1.24 10.25
N GLU A 363 2.15 0.04 10.38
CA GLU A 363 3.26 0.45 11.25
C GLU A 363 3.07 -0.05 12.69
N ASN A 364 1.89 0.16 13.25
CA ASN A 364 1.59 -0.28 14.61
C ASN A 364 1.60 -1.81 14.75
N MET A 365 1.06 -2.53 13.77
CA MET A 365 1.01 -4.00 13.77
C MET A 365 2.41 -4.59 13.71
N ILE A 366 3.26 -4.11 12.78
CA ILE A 366 4.64 -4.59 12.62
C ILE A 366 5.47 -4.32 13.88
N ARG A 367 5.36 -3.10 14.44
CA ARG A 367 6.11 -2.74 15.65
C ARG A 367 5.69 -3.56 16.87
N ARG A 368 4.39 -3.86 17.03
CA ARG A 368 3.89 -4.73 18.10
C ARG A 368 4.36 -6.17 17.92
N GLY A 369 4.26 -6.74 16.72
CA GLY A 369 4.73 -8.08 16.43
C GLY A 369 6.21 -8.26 16.80
N ARG A 370 7.07 -7.32 16.42
CA ARG A 370 8.50 -7.33 16.80
C ARG A 370 8.72 -7.24 18.30
N GLN A 371 7.97 -6.39 19.00
CA GLN A 371 8.08 -6.29 20.46
C GLN A 371 7.69 -7.58 21.16
N GLU A 372 6.67 -8.27 20.67
CA GLU A 372 6.24 -9.57 21.20
C GLU A 372 7.29 -10.65 20.91
N GLU A 373 7.88 -10.69 19.73
CA GLU A 373 8.97 -11.61 19.37
C GLU A 373 10.22 -11.38 20.23
N ASP A 374 10.62 -10.13 20.42
CA ASP A 374 11.76 -9.77 21.27
C ASP A 374 11.51 -10.16 22.74
N ALA A 375 10.29 -9.95 23.24
CA ALA A 375 9.91 -10.33 24.58
C ALA A 375 9.93 -11.86 24.77
N VAL A 376 9.47 -12.63 23.79
CA VAL A 376 9.51 -14.09 23.78
C VAL A 376 10.96 -14.56 23.73
N ALA A 377 11.79 -13.99 22.86
CA ALA A 377 13.20 -14.33 22.74
C ALA A 377 13.97 -14.04 24.05
N ALA A 378 13.71 -12.89 24.68
CA ALA A 378 14.27 -12.54 25.97
C ALA A 378 13.86 -13.53 27.09
N ALA A 379 12.57 -13.90 27.12
CA ALA A 379 12.07 -14.88 28.09
C ALA A 379 12.71 -16.28 27.91
N MET A 380 12.90 -16.71 26.66
CA MET A 380 13.56 -17.96 26.32
C MET A 380 15.04 -17.93 26.71
N ALA A 381 15.76 -16.81 26.52
CA ALA A 381 17.15 -16.65 26.92
C ALA A 381 17.29 -16.73 28.43
N VAL A 382 16.44 -16.08 29.21
CA VAL A 382 16.39 -16.16 30.67
C VAL A 382 16.11 -17.60 31.14
N ALA A 383 15.15 -18.28 30.50
CA ALA A 383 14.82 -19.68 30.80
C ALA A 383 16.01 -20.64 30.51
N ALA A 384 16.84 -20.31 29.52
CA ALA A 384 18.06 -21.04 29.18
C ALA A 384 19.28 -20.65 30.05
N GLY A 385 19.12 -19.74 31.04
CA GLY A 385 20.19 -19.27 31.90
C GLY A 385 21.18 -18.31 31.25
N MET A 386 20.81 -17.68 30.16
CA MET A 386 21.59 -16.66 29.44
C MET A 386 21.19 -15.25 29.92
N ASP A 387 22.17 -14.35 30.04
CA ASP A 387 21.87 -12.93 30.30
C ASP A 387 21.30 -12.32 29.03
N PRO A 388 20.07 -11.74 29.06
CA PRO A 388 19.46 -11.11 27.87
C PRO A 388 20.21 -9.88 27.35
N ASN A 389 21.18 -9.34 28.14
CA ASN A 389 22.01 -8.20 27.77
C ASN A 389 23.38 -8.57 27.17
N ASP A 390 23.70 -9.84 27.05
CA ASP A 390 24.96 -10.34 26.48
C ASP A 390 24.91 -10.53 24.94
N ARG A 391 24.35 -9.50 24.23
CA ARG A 391 24.34 -9.47 22.75
C ARG A 391 25.16 -8.31 22.20
#